data_74c72434b2c79b2142cb4aaf332b65c5
#
_entry.id   74c72434b2c79b2142cb4aaf332b65c5
#
_cell.length_a   1.000
_cell.length_b   1.000
_cell.length_c   1.000
_cell.angle_alpha   90.00
_cell.angle_beta   90.00
_cell.angle_gamma   90.00
#
_symmetry.space_group_name_H-M   'P 1'
#
loop_
_entity.id
_entity.type
_entity.pdbx_description
1 polymer ?
#
loop_
_entity_poly.entity_id
_entity_poly.type
_entity_poly.pdbx_seq_one_letter_code
_entity_poly.pdbx_strand_id
1 'polypeptide(L)'
;MKMLKKIAAAIMAVAMATLMLTACGEDSAPSYRLQKVVEANQKSGKVYSEVVVYGVEATPATMKFAVDGEKMFVNMGTAYDMVVKDEACYILNQGYYKNMAKPTDLVSAGNATVPSADIVKSIKVIPEYKIEATGETMYAESVMVDGQQVVYCFNGDKLAYIVETVSGKTVTLKVNKWTNEIPEEIQNKIDLKGYKEYTQQ
;
A
#
# COMPACT_ATOMS: atom_id res chain seq x y z
N MET A 1 7.29 -15.25 -9.28
CA MET A 1 7.91 -13.91 -9.43
C MET A 1 7.03 -12.87 -10.14
N LYS A 2 6.44 -13.12 -11.33
CA LYS A 2 5.60 -12.12 -12.04
C LYS A 2 4.36 -11.68 -11.25
N MET A 3 3.72 -12.59 -10.52
CA MET A 3 2.50 -12.31 -9.77
C MET A 3 2.76 -11.49 -8.50
N LEU A 4 3.84 -11.81 -7.77
CA LEU A 4 4.27 -11.02 -6.59
C LEU A 4 4.56 -9.55 -6.95
N LYS A 5 5.16 -9.30 -8.13
CA LYS A 5 5.41 -7.94 -8.62
C LYS A 5 4.12 -7.16 -8.86
N LYS A 6 3.08 -7.82 -9.42
CA LYS A 6 1.77 -7.19 -9.66
C LYS A 6 1.04 -6.86 -8.36
N ILE A 7 1.20 -7.69 -7.33
CA ILE A 7 0.59 -7.47 -6.02
C ILE A 7 1.29 -6.35 -5.27
N ALA A 8 2.63 -6.31 -5.30
CA ALA A 8 3.37 -5.19 -4.76
C ALA A 8 2.95 -3.87 -5.43
N ALA A 9 2.71 -3.89 -6.75
CA ALA A 9 2.20 -2.75 -7.49
C ALA A 9 0.78 -2.35 -7.06
N ALA A 10 -0.12 -3.32 -6.86
CA ALA A 10 -1.49 -3.06 -6.40
C ALA A 10 -1.53 -2.51 -4.97
N ILE A 11 -0.75 -3.10 -4.04
CA ILE A 11 -0.63 -2.60 -2.66
C ILE A 11 -0.06 -1.18 -2.64
N MET A 12 0.94 -0.90 -3.48
CA MET A 12 1.50 0.44 -3.60
C MET A 12 0.51 1.43 -4.20
N ALA A 13 -0.30 1.03 -5.17
CA ALA A 13 -1.38 1.85 -5.73
C ALA A 13 -2.40 2.24 -4.65
N VAL A 14 -2.82 1.28 -3.81
CA VAL A 14 -3.73 1.54 -2.68
C VAL A 14 -3.09 2.48 -1.65
N ALA A 15 -1.81 2.28 -1.29
CA ALA A 15 -1.12 3.15 -0.34
C ALA A 15 -0.93 4.57 -0.89
N MET A 16 -0.61 4.72 -2.17
CA MET A 16 -0.46 6.04 -2.80
C MET A 16 -1.80 6.71 -3.07
N ALA A 17 -2.83 5.95 -3.44
CA ALA A 17 -4.19 6.46 -3.60
C ALA A 17 -4.68 7.14 -2.32
N THR A 18 -4.26 6.65 -1.15
CA THR A 18 -4.61 7.27 0.13
C THR A 18 -3.81 8.54 0.45
N LEU A 19 -2.71 8.81 -0.23
CA LEU A 19 -1.89 10.00 0.03
C LEU A 19 -2.34 11.27 -0.74
N MET A 20 -3.11 11.13 -1.81
CA MET A 20 -3.33 12.22 -2.75
C MET A 20 -4.78 12.75 -2.83
N LEU A 21 -5.64 12.43 -1.88
CA LEU A 21 -6.97 13.03 -1.79
C LEU A 21 -6.87 14.46 -1.24
N THR A 22 -6.91 15.44 -2.08
CA THR A 22 -7.08 16.84 -1.64
C THR A 22 -8.53 17.04 -1.21
N ALA A 23 -8.73 17.24 0.08
CA ALA A 23 -10.03 17.62 0.62
C ALA A 23 -10.40 19.03 0.13
N CYS A 24 -11.35 19.13 -0.76
CA CYS A 24 -12.08 20.36 -1.05
C CYS A 24 -13.56 20.15 -0.72
N GLY A 25 -14.08 20.92 0.22
CA GLY A 25 -15.50 21.14 0.41
C GLY A 25 -16.03 20.74 1.78
N GLU A 26 -16.31 21.77 2.58
CA GLU A 26 -17.20 21.73 3.71
C GLU A 26 -18.64 21.46 3.22
N ASP A 27 -19.06 20.21 3.31
CA ASP A 27 -20.45 19.85 3.45
C ASP A 27 -20.51 18.64 4.37
N SER A 28 -21.42 18.64 5.33
CA SER A 28 -21.59 17.65 6.38
C SER A 28 -21.96 16.25 5.85
N ALA A 29 -21.06 15.68 5.06
CA ALA A 29 -21.13 14.31 4.59
C ALA A 29 -20.83 13.34 5.74
N PRO A 30 -21.40 12.14 5.75
CA PRO A 30 -21.09 11.15 6.76
C PRO A 30 -19.57 10.92 6.82
N SER A 31 -18.99 11.03 8.02
CA SER A 31 -17.57 10.83 8.24
C SER A 31 -17.23 9.35 8.05
N TYR A 32 -16.75 9.00 6.86
CA TYR A 32 -16.27 7.66 6.56
C TYR A 32 -14.95 7.37 7.28
N ARG A 33 -14.75 6.11 7.72
CA ARG A 33 -13.50 5.69 8.37
C ARG A 33 -12.33 5.72 7.39
N LEU A 34 -12.57 5.32 6.14
CA LEU A 34 -11.61 5.41 5.07
C LEU A 34 -11.15 6.86 4.83
N GLN A 35 -12.08 7.81 4.87
CA GLN A 35 -11.76 9.22 4.73
C GLN A 35 -10.76 9.69 5.80
N LYS A 36 -10.96 9.30 7.07
CA LYS A 36 -10.05 9.64 8.16
C LYS A 36 -8.64 9.07 7.94
N VAL A 37 -8.55 7.82 7.45
CA VAL A 37 -7.26 7.20 7.11
C VAL A 37 -6.56 7.98 6.00
N VAL A 38 -7.29 8.33 4.96
CA VAL A 38 -6.80 9.10 3.83
C VAL A 38 -6.32 10.48 4.26
N GLU A 39 -7.12 11.23 5.02
CA GLU A 39 -6.77 12.56 5.52
C GLU A 39 -5.51 12.53 6.40
N ALA A 40 -5.38 11.52 7.28
CA ALA A 40 -4.20 11.35 8.12
C ALA A 40 -2.94 11.08 7.28
N ASN A 41 -3.05 10.23 6.25
CA ASN A 41 -1.95 9.92 5.34
C ASN A 41 -1.52 11.17 4.54
N GLN A 42 -2.47 11.93 4.04
CA GLN A 42 -2.21 13.17 3.30
C GLN A 42 -1.53 14.22 4.17
N LYS A 43 -2.06 14.44 5.36
CA LYS A 43 -1.52 15.42 6.30
C LYS A 43 -0.07 15.12 6.65
N SER A 44 0.29 13.85 6.79
CA SER A 44 1.65 13.45 7.15
C SER A 44 2.59 13.37 5.93
N GLY A 45 2.07 13.09 4.74
CA GLY A 45 2.86 12.71 3.56
C GLY A 45 3.57 11.37 3.71
N LYS A 46 3.27 10.63 4.79
CA LYS A 46 3.97 9.39 5.15
C LYS A 46 2.99 8.28 5.51
N VAL A 47 3.35 7.06 5.11
CA VAL A 47 2.65 5.84 5.52
C VAL A 47 3.69 4.75 5.75
N TYR A 48 3.52 3.99 6.83
CA TYR A 48 4.20 2.71 7.03
C TYR A 48 3.17 1.63 7.36
N SER A 49 3.28 0.47 6.74
CA SER A 49 2.40 -0.64 7.02
C SER A 49 3.13 -1.99 7.01
N GLU A 50 2.63 -2.88 7.88
CA GLU A 50 2.95 -4.30 7.90
C GLU A 50 1.67 -5.07 7.64
N VAL A 51 1.68 -5.94 6.63
CA VAL A 51 0.52 -6.71 6.22
C VAL A 51 0.86 -8.18 6.03
N VAL A 52 -0.14 -9.04 6.23
CA VAL A 52 -0.09 -10.44 5.80
C VAL A 52 -0.96 -10.58 4.56
N VAL A 53 -0.39 -11.13 3.50
CA VAL A 53 -1.02 -11.26 2.18
C VAL A 53 -1.57 -12.67 2.01
N TYR A 54 -2.86 -12.78 1.72
CA TYR A 54 -3.56 -14.03 1.40
C TYR A 54 -4.00 -14.03 -0.07
N GLY A 55 -4.18 -15.20 -0.64
CA GLY A 55 -4.75 -15.37 -1.99
C GLY A 55 -3.75 -15.29 -3.14
N VAL A 56 -2.46 -15.17 -2.84
CA VAL A 56 -1.38 -15.08 -3.83
C VAL A 56 -0.64 -16.37 -3.97
N GLU A 57 -0.18 -16.90 -2.85
CA GLU A 57 0.55 -18.14 -2.73
C GLU A 57 -0.19 -19.09 -1.77
N ALA A 58 0.22 -20.35 -1.75
CA ALA A 58 -0.40 -21.35 -0.87
C ALA A 58 -0.25 -21.00 0.61
N THR A 59 0.83 -20.29 0.97
CA THR A 59 1.10 -19.81 2.33
C THR A 59 1.05 -18.28 2.37
N PRO A 60 0.39 -17.68 3.37
CA PRO A 60 0.40 -16.24 3.54
C PRO A 60 1.82 -15.70 3.72
N ALA A 61 2.12 -14.57 3.10
CA ALA A 61 3.41 -13.89 3.20
C ALA A 61 3.28 -12.58 3.96
N THR A 62 4.23 -12.27 4.83
CA THR A 62 4.30 -10.94 5.46
C THR A 62 4.98 -9.96 4.52
N MET A 63 4.40 -8.78 4.38
CA MET A 63 4.99 -7.69 3.62
C MET A 63 5.08 -6.43 4.48
N LYS A 64 6.10 -5.62 4.20
CA LYS A 64 6.25 -4.28 4.77
C LYS A 64 6.34 -3.29 3.62
N PHE A 65 5.67 -2.17 3.74
CA PHE A 65 5.85 -1.07 2.82
C PHE A 65 5.86 0.27 3.55
N ALA A 66 6.55 1.24 2.97
CA ALA A 66 6.53 2.61 3.42
C ALA A 66 6.48 3.56 2.22
N VAL A 67 5.83 4.70 2.42
CA VAL A 67 5.82 5.83 1.48
C VAL A 67 6.24 7.07 2.24
N ASP A 68 7.16 7.85 1.69
CA ASP A 68 7.63 9.14 2.19
C ASP A 68 7.69 10.12 1.02
N GLY A 69 6.60 10.83 0.78
CA GLY A 69 6.42 11.62 -0.44
C GLY A 69 6.51 10.75 -1.69
N GLU A 70 7.49 11.00 -2.56
CA GLU A 70 7.71 10.22 -3.79
C GLU A 70 8.59 8.98 -3.58
N LYS A 71 9.14 8.81 -2.38
CA LYS A 71 9.98 7.66 -2.06
C LYS A 71 9.15 6.49 -1.56
N MET A 72 9.52 5.28 -1.93
CA MET A 72 8.84 4.06 -1.51
C MET A 72 9.84 3.01 -1.05
N PHE A 73 9.42 2.22 -0.07
CA PHE A 73 10.10 1.03 0.41
C PHE A 73 9.13 -0.15 0.37
N VAL A 74 9.61 -1.30 -0.09
CA VAL A 74 8.85 -2.55 -0.07
C VAL A 74 9.77 -3.71 0.32
N ASN A 75 9.31 -4.51 1.29
CA ASN A 75 9.83 -5.84 1.57
C ASN A 75 8.69 -6.85 1.40
N MET A 76 8.89 -7.87 0.59
CA MET A 76 7.89 -8.90 0.26
C MET A 76 8.11 -10.20 1.04
N GLY A 77 8.66 -10.13 2.26
CA GLY A 77 8.99 -11.33 3.04
C GLY A 77 10.19 -12.10 2.47
N THR A 78 10.98 -11.45 1.61
CA THR A 78 12.19 -12.02 0.99
C THR A 78 13.44 -11.47 1.66
N ALA A 79 14.62 -12.02 1.28
CA ALA A 79 15.91 -11.50 1.73
C ALA A 79 16.26 -10.13 1.12
N TYR A 80 15.43 -9.62 0.21
CA TYR A 80 15.69 -8.39 -0.52
C TYR A 80 14.64 -7.34 -0.17
N ASP A 81 15.13 -6.13 0.06
CA ASP A 81 14.33 -4.93 0.13
C ASP A 81 14.37 -4.19 -1.21
N MET A 82 13.31 -3.48 -1.53
CA MET A 82 13.24 -2.62 -2.71
C MET A 82 12.96 -1.20 -2.27
N VAL A 83 13.73 -0.26 -2.82
CA VAL A 83 13.50 1.18 -2.64
C VAL A 83 13.32 1.83 -4.00
N VAL A 84 12.29 2.66 -4.13
CA VAL A 84 12.09 3.52 -5.30
C VAL A 84 12.23 4.95 -4.85
N LYS A 85 13.13 5.69 -5.45
CA LYS A 85 13.35 7.13 -5.23
C LYS A 85 14.12 7.71 -6.41
N ASP A 86 14.02 9.02 -6.60
CA ASP A 86 14.77 9.76 -7.62
C ASP A 86 14.66 9.09 -9.01
N GLU A 87 13.45 8.62 -9.37
CA GLU A 87 13.16 7.88 -10.62
C GLU A 87 13.93 6.56 -10.80
N ALA A 88 14.62 6.08 -9.77
CA ALA A 88 15.38 4.83 -9.78
C ALA A 88 14.80 3.78 -8.84
N CYS A 89 15.10 2.52 -9.10
CA CYS A 89 14.76 1.38 -8.27
C CYS A 89 16.04 0.74 -7.74
N TYR A 90 16.13 0.59 -6.43
CA TYR A 90 17.27 0.02 -5.73
C TYR A 90 16.86 -1.28 -5.07
N ILE A 91 17.60 -2.36 -5.34
CA ILE A 91 17.47 -3.63 -4.62
C ILE A 91 18.55 -3.65 -3.54
N LEU A 92 18.10 -3.79 -2.28
CA LEU A 92 18.96 -3.79 -1.11
C LEU A 92 19.18 -5.23 -0.63
N ASN A 93 20.42 -5.58 -0.34
CA ASN A 93 20.80 -6.85 0.26
C ASN A 93 22.10 -6.72 1.05
N GLN A 94 22.12 -7.15 2.31
CA GLN A 94 23.31 -7.29 3.15
C GLN A 94 24.26 -6.06 3.15
N GLY A 95 23.70 -4.86 3.23
CA GLY A 95 24.49 -3.61 3.25
C GLY A 95 24.95 -3.11 1.87
N TYR A 96 24.50 -3.74 0.81
CA TYR A 96 24.72 -3.30 -0.57
C TYR A 96 23.42 -2.94 -1.26
N TYR A 97 23.50 -2.02 -2.22
CA TYR A 97 22.39 -1.79 -3.15
C TYR A 97 22.84 -2.00 -4.59
N LYS A 98 21.90 -2.44 -5.41
CA LYS A 98 22.05 -2.48 -6.86
C LYS A 98 21.01 -1.57 -7.48
N ASN A 99 21.44 -0.58 -8.25
CA ASN A 99 20.54 0.23 -9.06
C ASN A 99 20.00 -0.61 -10.22
N MET A 100 18.70 -0.59 -10.39
CA MET A 100 18.01 -1.27 -11.47
C MET A 100 17.13 -0.28 -12.22
N ALA A 101 16.94 -0.51 -13.51
CA ALA A 101 15.94 0.26 -14.24
C ALA A 101 14.58 0.16 -13.52
N LYS A 102 13.91 1.30 -13.36
CA LYS A 102 12.59 1.36 -12.72
C LYS A 102 11.65 0.42 -13.48
N PRO A 103 11.07 -0.61 -12.85
CA PRO A 103 10.14 -1.49 -13.53
C PRO A 103 8.95 -0.69 -14.06
N THR A 104 8.62 -0.85 -15.34
CA THR A 104 7.48 -0.14 -15.97
C THR A 104 6.17 -0.36 -15.22
N ASP A 105 5.99 -1.53 -14.63
CA ASP A 105 4.81 -1.88 -13.83
C ASP A 105 4.71 -1.09 -12.50
N LEU A 106 5.86 -0.64 -11.96
CA LEU A 106 5.92 0.23 -10.77
C LEU A 106 5.71 1.69 -11.15
N VAL A 107 6.10 2.10 -12.36
CA VAL A 107 5.80 3.44 -12.88
C VAL A 107 4.31 3.61 -13.10
N SER A 108 3.64 2.61 -13.69
CA SER A 108 2.19 2.63 -13.86
C SER A 108 1.43 2.59 -12.52
N ALA A 109 1.95 1.93 -11.49
CA ALA A 109 1.38 2.00 -10.15
C ALA A 109 1.57 3.38 -9.49
N GLY A 110 2.67 4.08 -9.79
CA GLY A 110 2.92 5.46 -9.35
C GLY A 110 2.08 6.50 -10.12
N ASN A 111 1.67 6.15 -11.34
CA ASN A 111 0.78 6.95 -12.19
C ASN A 111 -0.67 6.46 -12.14
N ALA A 112 -0.97 5.40 -11.40
CA ALA A 112 -2.34 4.98 -11.13
C ALA A 112 -3.05 6.19 -10.51
N THR A 113 -3.88 6.78 -11.34
CA THR A 113 -4.61 8.00 -11.10
C THR A 113 -5.12 8.01 -9.67
N VAL A 114 -4.55 8.95 -8.93
CA VAL A 114 -5.03 9.39 -7.64
C VAL A 114 -6.53 9.33 -7.62
N PRO A 115 -7.14 8.60 -6.69
CA PRO A 115 -8.53 8.79 -6.44
C PRO A 115 -8.74 10.25 -6.04
N SER A 116 -9.28 11.03 -6.95
CA SER A 116 -9.71 12.40 -6.73
C SER A 116 -10.70 12.48 -5.55
N ALA A 117 -11.04 13.68 -5.11
CA ALA A 117 -12.13 13.93 -4.16
C ALA A 117 -13.45 13.16 -4.51
N ASP A 118 -13.59 12.74 -5.77
CA ASP A 118 -14.69 11.90 -6.24
C ASP A 118 -14.68 10.48 -5.68
N ILE A 119 -13.56 9.94 -5.21
CA ILE A 119 -13.54 8.63 -4.53
C ILE A 119 -14.28 8.68 -3.20
N VAL A 120 -14.11 9.74 -2.42
CA VAL A 120 -14.84 9.87 -1.16
C VAL A 120 -16.35 9.88 -1.42
N LYS A 121 -16.80 10.49 -2.53
CA LYS A 121 -18.20 10.47 -2.98
C LYS A 121 -18.65 9.09 -3.46
N SER A 122 -17.73 8.21 -3.84
CA SER A 122 -18.03 6.85 -4.31
C SER A 122 -18.01 5.79 -3.19
N ILE A 123 -17.71 6.18 -1.94
CA ILE A 123 -17.66 5.24 -0.81
C ILE A 123 -19.04 4.60 -0.61
N LYS A 124 -19.04 3.27 -0.63
CA LYS A 124 -20.21 2.46 -0.28
C LYS A 124 -19.93 1.74 1.03
N VAL A 125 -20.84 1.90 1.98
CA VAL A 125 -20.79 1.20 3.27
C VAL A 125 -21.31 -0.22 3.11
N ILE A 126 -20.60 -1.17 3.68
CA ILE A 126 -20.97 -2.59 3.80
C ILE A 126 -20.95 -2.92 5.28
N PRO A 127 -22.13 -2.94 5.97
CA PRO A 127 -22.19 -3.12 7.42
C PRO A 127 -21.59 -4.45 7.91
N GLU A 128 -21.77 -5.51 7.12
CA GLU A 128 -21.31 -6.87 7.40
C GLU A 128 -20.62 -7.44 6.16
N TYR A 129 -19.32 -7.28 6.06
CA TYR A 129 -18.50 -7.84 5.00
C TYR A 129 -17.78 -9.08 5.50
N LYS A 130 -18.03 -10.24 4.87
CA LYS A 130 -17.36 -11.49 5.18
C LYS A 130 -16.05 -11.57 4.40
N ILE A 131 -14.93 -11.66 5.11
CA ILE A 131 -13.59 -11.81 4.56
C ILE A 131 -13.34 -13.29 4.29
N GLU A 132 -13.35 -13.72 3.04
CA GLU A 132 -13.24 -15.13 2.65
C GLU A 132 -11.94 -15.78 3.15
N ALA A 133 -10.84 -15.05 3.14
CA ALA A 133 -9.52 -15.57 3.52
C ALA A 133 -9.42 -15.97 5.00
N THR A 134 -10.21 -15.35 5.88
CA THR A 134 -10.15 -15.58 7.34
C THR A 134 -11.48 -16.02 7.94
N GLY A 135 -12.57 -15.84 7.22
CA GLY A 135 -13.93 -16.11 7.71
C GLY A 135 -14.50 -15.04 8.65
N GLU A 136 -13.71 -14.01 8.95
CA GLU A 136 -14.15 -12.91 9.82
C GLU A 136 -15.19 -12.03 9.09
N THR A 137 -16.13 -11.46 9.87
CA THR A 137 -17.13 -10.50 9.36
C THR A 137 -16.91 -9.16 10.04
N MET A 138 -16.83 -8.08 9.24
CA MET A 138 -16.51 -6.75 9.73
C MET A 138 -17.32 -5.67 8.99
N TYR A 139 -17.42 -4.51 9.60
CA TYR A 139 -17.81 -3.29 8.90
C TYR A 139 -16.76 -2.95 7.83
N ALA A 140 -17.21 -2.61 6.66
CA ALA A 140 -16.35 -2.26 5.56
C ALA A 140 -16.87 -1.05 4.77
N GLU A 141 -15.93 -0.42 4.08
CA GLU A 141 -16.18 0.65 3.12
C GLU A 141 -15.49 0.28 1.82
N SER A 142 -16.18 0.42 0.69
CA SER A 142 -15.61 0.11 -0.61
C SER A 142 -15.60 1.31 -1.53
N VAL A 143 -14.58 1.36 -2.38
CA VAL A 143 -14.40 2.35 -3.43
C VAL A 143 -14.06 1.68 -4.74
N MET A 144 -14.24 2.39 -5.84
CA MET A 144 -13.76 1.96 -7.15
C MET A 144 -12.42 2.64 -7.42
N VAL A 145 -11.39 1.84 -7.70
CA VAL A 145 -10.05 2.31 -8.10
C VAL A 145 -9.73 1.67 -9.44
N ASP A 146 -9.51 2.47 -10.47
CA ASP A 146 -9.23 2.00 -11.84
C ASP A 146 -10.22 0.94 -12.35
N GLY A 147 -11.51 1.13 -12.05
CA GLY A 147 -12.57 0.20 -12.44
C GLY A 147 -12.64 -1.09 -11.62
N GLN A 148 -11.81 -1.23 -10.59
CA GLN A 148 -11.82 -2.37 -9.66
C GLN A 148 -12.33 -1.95 -8.29
N GLN A 149 -13.12 -2.81 -7.67
CA GLN A 149 -13.59 -2.57 -6.30
C GLN A 149 -12.48 -2.92 -5.31
N VAL A 150 -12.17 -1.99 -4.42
CA VAL A 150 -11.31 -2.20 -3.25
C VAL A 150 -12.17 -2.05 -2.01
N VAL A 151 -12.07 -3.01 -1.10
CA VAL A 151 -12.85 -3.06 0.15
C VAL A 151 -11.91 -2.87 1.34
N TYR A 152 -12.20 -1.91 2.17
CA TYR A 152 -11.48 -1.59 3.40
C TYR A 152 -12.32 -2.02 4.60
N CYS A 153 -11.83 -2.98 5.38
CA CYS A 153 -12.53 -3.51 6.54
C CYS A 153 -11.94 -2.93 7.83
N PHE A 154 -12.82 -2.60 8.77
CA PHE A 154 -12.44 -1.89 9.98
C PHE A 154 -12.85 -2.64 11.24
N ASN A 155 -11.92 -2.70 12.20
CA ASN A 155 -12.19 -3.08 13.57
C ASN A 155 -12.25 -1.81 14.43
N GLY A 156 -13.47 -1.39 14.80
CA GLY A 156 -13.67 -0.03 15.29
C GLY A 156 -13.24 0.99 14.25
N ASP A 157 -12.39 1.93 14.61
CA ASP A 157 -11.83 2.95 13.68
C ASP A 157 -10.49 2.52 13.06
N LYS A 158 -10.00 1.32 13.37
CA LYS A 158 -8.73 0.83 12.85
C LYS A 158 -8.92 0.04 11.57
N LEU A 159 -8.16 0.37 10.53
CA LEU A 159 -8.07 -0.42 9.30
C LEU A 159 -7.50 -1.81 9.65
N ALA A 160 -8.26 -2.85 9.38
CA ALA A 160 -7.92 -4.24 9.72
C ALA A 160 -7.60 -5.09 8.48
N TYR A 161 -8.34 -4.87 7.39
CA TYR A 161 -8.11 -5.58 6.13
C TYR A 161 -8.35 -4.68 4.93
N ILE A 162 -7.62 -5.01 3.85
CA ILE A 162 -7.89 -4.48 2.50
C ILE A 162 -8.11 -5.69 1.61
N VAL A 163 -9.20 -5.68 0.84
CA VAL A 163 -9.54 -6.76 -0.10
C VAL A 163 -9.69 -6.17 -1.48
N GLU A 164 -8.97 -6.76 -2.43
CA GLU A 164 -8.96 -6.31 -3.82
C GLU A 164 -8.90 -7.50 -4.79
N THR A 165 -9.22 -7.26 -6.05
CA THR A 165 -9.05 -8.26 -7.12
C THR A 165 -7.86 -7.91 -7.97
N VAL A 166 -6.85 -8.78 -8.01
CA VAL A 166 -5.65 -8.60 -8.81
C VAL A 166 -5.56 -9.71 -9.83
N SER A 167 -5.60 -9.36 -11.11
CA SER A 167 -5.55 -10.35 -12.22
C SER A 167 -6.58 -11.47 -12.07
N GLY A 168 -7.81 -11.14 -11.66
CA GLY A 168 -8.92 -12.08 -11.49
C GLY A 168 -8.85 -12.95 -10.23
N LYS A 169 -7.94 -12.66 -9.31
CA LYS A 169 -7.84 -13.34 -8.01
C LYS A 169 -8.10 -12.37 -6.87
N THR A 170 -8.88 -12.79 -5.90
CA THR A 170 -9.07 -12.04 -4.66
C THR A 170 -7.80 -12.10 -3.83
N VAL A 171 -7.26 -10.94 -3.50
CA VAL A 171 -6.12 -10.74 -2.61
C VAL A 171 -6.63 -10.06 -1.35
N THR A 172 -6.27 -10.62 -0.21
CA THR A 172 -6.63 -10.07 1.09
C THR A 172 -5.37 -9.69 1.85
N LEU A 173 -5.29 -8.44 2.27
CA LEU A 173 -4.22 -7.89 3.08
C LEU A 173 -4.73 -7.74 4.51
N LYS A 174 -4.25 -8.55 5.44
CA LYS A 174 -4.48 -8.34 6.88
C LYS A 174 -3.49 -7.28 7.37
N VAL A 175 -4.00 -6.17 7.85
CA VAL A 175 -3.22 -5.04 8.33
C VAL A 175 -2.82 -5.29 9.78
N ASN A 176 -1.55 -5.59 10.03
CA ASN A 176 -1.01 -5.75 11.37
C ASN A 176 -0.59 -4.39 11.96
N LYS A 177 -0.11 -3.49 11.10
CA LYS A 177 0.28 -2.14 11.48
C LYS A 177 -0.01 -1.18 10.33
N TRP A 178 -0.57 -0.02 10.66
CA TRP A 178 -0.75 1.12 9.77
C TRP A 178 -0.48 2.38 10.56
N THR A 179 0.49 3.17 10.14
CA THR A 179 0.91 4.38 10.86
C THR A 179 1.49 5.42 9.89
N ASN A 180 1.45 6.66 10.29
CA ASN A 180 2.09 7.78 9.59
C ASN A 180 3.52 8.06 10.06
N GLU A 181 4.06 7.20 10.91
CA GLU A 181 5.44 7.24 11.37
C GLU A 181 6.23 6.09 10.77
N ILE A 182 7.26 6.39 10.00
CA ILE A 182 8.15 5.39 9.40
C ILE A 182 9.23 5.04 10.43
N PRO A 183 9.42 3.75 10.79
CA PRO A 183 10.49 3.32 11.66
C PRO A 183 11.87 3.77 11.13
N GLU A 184 12.76 4.17 12.03
CA GLU A 184 14.09 4.68 11.67
C GLU A 184 14.89 3.70 10.80
N GLU A 185 14.80 2.40 11.10
CA GLU A 185 15.44 1.35 10.28
C GLU A 185 14.97 1.35 8.83
N ILE A 186 13.67 1.59 8.60
CA ILE A 186 13.06 1.67 7.26
C ILE A 186 13.43 3.00 6.60
N GLN A 187 13.41 4.10 7.36
CA GLN A 187 13.84 5.41 6.84
C GLN A 187 15.30 5.38 6.38
N ASN A 188 16.19 4.75 7.14
CA ASN A 188 17.59 4.56 6.75
C ASN A 188 17.73 3.75 5.44
N LYS A 189 16.87 2.75 5.23
CA LYS A 189 16.82 2.00 3.96
C LYS A 189 16.36 2.87 2.79
N ILE A 190 15.28 3.65 2.98
CA ILE A 190 14.78 4.61 1.98
C ILE A 190 15.88 5.60 1.56
N ASP A 191 16.65 6.08 2.52
CA ASP A 191 17.73 7.03 2.29
C ASP A 191 19.05 6.36 1.85
N LEU A 192 19.10 5.02 1.75
CA LEU A 192 20.27 4.20 1.46
C LEU A 192 21.43 4.42 2.47
N LYS A 193 21.12 4.84 3.69
CA LYS A 193 22.11 5.14 4.71
C LYS A 193 22.81 3.85 5.19
N GLY A 194 24.13 3.80 5.05
CA GLY A 194 24.92 2.63 5.40
C GLY A 194 24.99 1.56 4.31
N TYR A 195 24.37 1.78 3.15
CA TYR A 195 24.46 0.89 1.99
C TYR A 195 25.55 1.35 1.02
N LYS A 196 26.24 0.41 0.39
CA LYS A 196 27.24 0.64 -0.64
C LYS A 196 26.73 0.13 -2.00
N GLU A 197 27.12 0.79 -3.07
CA GLU A 197 26.76 0.33 -4.40
C GLU A 197 27.50 -1.00 -4.71
N TYR A 198 26.73 -1.97 -5.20
CA TYR A 198 27.30 -3.23 -5.66
C TYR A 198 27.89 -3.04 -7.06
N THR A 199 29.23 -3.00 -7.15
CA THR A 199 29.98 -3.00 -8.41
C THR A 199 30.46 -4.42 -8.66
N GLN A 200 30.02 -5.04 -9.77
CA GLN A 200 30.65 -6.30 -10.23
C GLN A 200 32.13 -6.01 -10.60
N GLN A 201 33.02 -6.64 -9.87
CA GLN A 201 34.41 -6.74 -10.29
C GLN A 201 34.55 -7.79 -11.39
#